data_a402be808963c131971c89ad420ab8b6
#
_entry.id   a402be808963c131971c89ad420ab8b6
#
_cell.length_a   1.000
_cell.length_b   1.000
_cell.length_c   1.000
_cell.angle_alpha   90.00
_cell.angle_beta   90.00
_cell.angle_gamma   90.00
#
_symmetry.space_group_name_H-M   'P 1'
#
loop_
_entity.id
_entity.type
_entity.pdbx_description
1 polymer ?
#
loop_
_entity_poly.entity_id
_entity_poly.type
_entity_poly.pdbx_seq_one_letter_code
_entity_poly.pdbx_strand_id
1 'polypeptide(L)'
;VLLMVGNSLTPGELSGNLAAFTMPITFAVLIVIVRKYPNVDMVPAQFVAGISSCLIGFLLSTKIMISPHDIILGFCAGFFQVGFGFIFITIGARTTPSAMVGIIMLSESVLGPIWAFLFVSERPSMFGLIGGAIILSAVLLQLASLLNKGKKSVSQRHI
;
A
#
# COMPACT_ATOMS: atom_id res chain seq x y z
N VAL A 1 1.94 13.35 2.01
CA VAL A 1 3.28 12.72 2.05
C VAL A 1 4.35 13.75 2.33
N LEU A 2 4.50 14.85 1.54
CA LEU A 2 5.52 15.88 1.76
C LEU A 2 5.46 16.52 3.16
N LEU A 3 4.26 16.76 3.70
CA LEU A 3 4.06 17.27 5.05
C LEU A 3 4.49 16.27 6.14
N MET A 4 4.35 14.97 5.89
CA MET A 4 4.74 13.92 6.83
C MET A 4 6.27 13.74 6.88
N VAL A 5 6.95 13.99 5.77
CA VAL A 5 8.42 13.87 5.63
C VAL A 5 9.16 15.15 6.04
N GLY A 6 8.46 16.28 6.11
CA GLY A 6 9.06 17.61 6.29
C GLY A 6 9.90 17.82 7.57
N ASN A 7 9.80 16.94 8.57
CA ASN A 7 10.59 17.03 9.81
C ASN A 7 11.82 16.12 9.84
N SER A 8 12.04 15.29 8.80
CA SER A 8 13.11 14.29 8.72
C SER A 8 14.01 14.52 7.50
N LEU A 9 14.63 15.70 7.41
CA LEU A 9 15.50 16.06 6.28
C LEU A 9 16.99 15.89 6.60
N THR A 10 17.37 14.83 7.31
CA THR A 10 18.79 14.47 7.38
C THR A 10 19.21 13.78 6.05
N PRO A 11 20.47 13.95 5.59
CA PRO A 11 20.90 13.41 4.30
C PRO A 11 20.71 11.89 4.14
N GLY A 12 20.79 11.12 5.25
CA GLY A 12 20.53 9.67 5.24
C GLY A 12 19.04 9.32 5.10
N GLU A 13 18.16 10.11 5.68
CA GLU A 13 16.70 9.95 5.59
C GLU A 13 16.16 10.35 4.22
N LEU A 14 16.79 11.33 3.56
CA LEU A 14 16.38 11.76 2.22
C LEU A 14 16.54 10.63 1.19
N SER A 15 17.66 9.89 1.23
CA SER A 15 17.89 8.77 0.31
C SER A 15 16.89 7.63 0.56
N GLY A 16 16.59 7.31 1.82
CA GLY A 16 15.57 6.34 2.20
C GLY A 16 14.18 6.75 1.75
N ASN A 17 13.82 8.01 1.93
CA ASN A 17 12.52 8.56 1.49
C ASN A 17 12.38 8.55 -0.03
N LEU A 18 13.44 8.87 -0.78
CA LEU A 18 13.44 8.76 -2.25
C LEU A 18 13.31 7.31 -2.70
N ALA A 19 14.01 6.37 -2.07
CA ALA A 19 13.86 4.95 -2.35
C ALA A 19 12.43 4.47 -2.05
N ALA A 20 11.83 4.88 -0.94
CA ALA A 20 10.46 4.56 -0.58
C ALA A 20 9.44 5.11 -1.60
N PHE A 21 9.75 6.22 -2.27
CA PHE A 21 8.89 6.81 -3.31
C PHE A 21 8.77 5.93 -4.57
N THR A 22 9.71 5.04 -4.81
CA THR A 22 9.64 4.08 -5.94
C THR A 22 8.53 3.04 -5.73
N MET A 23 8.18 2.71 -4.47
CA MET A 23 7.18 1.70 -4.12
C MET A 23 5.79 2.03 -4.67
N PRO A 24 5.18 3.20 -4.41
CA PRO A 24 3.86 3.52 -4.95
C PRO A 24 3.83 3.60 -6.48
N ILE A 25 4.93 4.00 -7.11
CA ILE A 25 5.03 4.04 -8.58
C ILE A 25 5.01 2.63 -9.15
N THR A 26 5.87 1.73 -8.64
CA THR A 26 5.92 0.33 -9.10
C THR A 26 4.63 -0.40 -8.81
N PHE A 27 3.98 -0.10 -7.68
CA PHE A 27 2.68 -0.66 -7.32
C PHE A 27 1.56 -0.19 -8.26
N ALA A 28 1.53 1.09 -8.63
CA ALA A 28 0.59 1.61 -9.61
C ALA A 28 0.76 0.94 -10.98
N VAL A 29 2.01 0.74 -11.42
CA VAL A 29 2.31 0.00 -12.66
C VAL A 29 1.82 -1.44 -12.58
N LEU A 30 2.05 -2.13 -11.45
CA LEU A 30 1.55 -3.49 -11.23
C LEU A 30 0.02 -3.57 -11.41
N ILE A 31 -0.74 -2.68 -10.76
CA ILE A 31 -2.20 -2.66 -10.85
C ILE A 31 -2.66 -2.44 -12.30
N VAL A 32 -2.01 -1.54 -13.04
CA VAL A 32 -2.33 -1.28 -14.45
C VAL A 32 -2.05 -2.52 -15.31
N ILE A 33 -0.91 -3.20 -15.10
CA ILE A 33 -0.55 -4.41 -15.83
C ILE A 33 -1.54 -5.54 -15.56
N VAL A 34 -1.83 -5.82 -14.29
CA VAL A 34 -2.78 -6.87 -13.87
C VAL A 34 -4.16 -6.65 -14.52
N ARG A 35 -4.60 -5.41 -14.56
CA ARG A 35 -5.88 -5.06 -15.18
C ARG A 35 -5.85 -5.15 -16.70
N LYS A 36 -4.73 -4.79 -17.33
CA LYS A 36 -4.58 -4.86 -18.80
C LYS A 36 -4.59 -6.31 -19.30
N TYR A 37 -4.09 -7.25 -18.47
CA TYR A 37 -3.98 -8.66 -18.83
C TYR A 37 -4.74 -9.55 -17.82
N PRO A 38 -6.09 -9.46 -17.76
CA PRO A 38 -6.89 -10.14 -16.73
C PRO A 38 -6.83 -11.67 -16.84
N ASN A 39 -6.53 -12.20 -18.04
CA ASN A 39 -6.44 -13.63 -18.31
C ASN A 39 -5.07 -14.23 -17.97
N VAL A 40 -4.08 -13.40 -17.63
CA VAL A 40 -2.75 -13.86 -17.22
C VAL A 40 -2.73 -13.99 -15.71
N ASP A 41 -2.33 -15.17 -15.22
CA ASP A 41 -2.14 -15.35 -13.78
C ASP A 41 -0.82 -14.73 -13.33
N MET A 42 -0.93 -13.61 -12.62
CA MET A 42 0.23 -12.88 -12.10
C MET A 42 0.65 -13.34 -10.68
N VAL A 43 -0.09 -14.28 -10.06
CA VAL A 43 0.25 -14.80 -8.73
C VAL A 43 1.62 -15.49 -8.72
N PRO A 44 1.99 -16.33 -9.71
CA PRO A 44 3.33 -16.92 -9.74
C PRO A 44 4.47 -15.90 -9.81
N ALA A 45 4.26 -14.77 -10.47
CA ALA A 45 5.25 -13.70 -10.53
C ALA A 45 5.55 -13.10 -9.14
N GLN A 46 4.59 -13.11 -8.23
CA GLN A 46 4.77 -12.64 -6.85
C GLN A 46 5.65 -13.59 -6.04
N PHE A 47 5.55 -14.90 -6.27
CA PHE A 47 6.47 -15.86 -5.66
C PHE A 47 7.91 -15.60 -6.09
N VAL A 48 8.13 -15.38 -7.39
CA VAL A 48 9.47 -15.04 -7.91
C VAL A 48 9.97 -13.74 -7.30
N ALA A 49 9.12 -12.72 -7.20
CA ALA A 49 9.46 -11.45 -6.58
C ALA A 49 9.80 -11.62 -5.09
N GLY A 50 9.02 -12.42 -4.35
CA GLY A 50 9.28 -12.73 -2.94
C GLY A 50 10.61 -13.44 -2.72
N ILE A 51 10.92 -14.47 -3.53
CA ILE A 51 12.20 -15.19 -3.47
C ILE A 51 13.36 -14.24 -3.81
N SER A 52 13.21 -13.42 -4.85
CA SER A 52 14.23 -12.45 -5.25
C SER A 52 14.49 -11.41 -4.16
N SER A 53 13.42 -10.89 -3.54
CA SER A 53 13.52 -9.94 -2.42
C SER A 53 14.20 -10.56 -1.19
N CYS A 54 13.87 -11.82 -0.87
CA CYS A 54 14.51 -12.56 0.21
C CYS A 54 16.01 -12.73 -0.05
N LEU A 55 16.38 -13.13 -1.26
CA LEU A 55 17.77 -13.32 -1.66
C LEU A 55 18.57 -12.01 -1.60
N ILE A 56 18.01 -10.94 -2.15
CA ILE A 56 18.64 -9.61 -2.13
C ILE A 56 18.78 -9.11 -0.69
N GLY A 57 17.73 -9.24 0.14
CA GLY A 57 17.76 -8.85 1.54
C GLY A 57 18.82 -9.61 2.33
N PHE A 58 18.94 -10.92 2.09
CA PHE A 58 19.98 -11.75 2.71
C PHE A 58 21.40 -11.33 2.30
N LEU A 59 21.63 -11.06 1.01
CA LEU A 59 22.94 -10.64 0.49
C LEU A 59 23.35 -9.24 0.98
N LEU A 60 22.38 -8.34 1.16
CA LEU A 60 22.65 -6.97 1.60
C LEU A 60 22.64 -6.82 3.13
N SER A 61 22.25 -7.84 3.87
CA SER A 61 22.22 -7.81 5.32
C SER A 61 23.62 -7.86 5.91
N THR A 62 23.98 -6.86 6.69
CA THR A 62 25.27 -6.78 7.38
C THR A 62 25.27 -7.51 8.73
N LYS A 63 24.11 -7.82 9.29
CA LYS A 63 23.94 -8.53 10.57
C LYS A 63 22.79 -9.53 10.44
N ILE A 64 23.10 -10.81 10.62
CA ILE A 64 22.12 -11.91 10.56
C ILE A 64 21.69 -12.39 11.97
N MET A 65 22.15 -11.70 13.03
CA MET A 65 21.72 -12.03 14.40
C MET A 65 20.34 -11.42 14.65
N ILE A 66 19.32 -12.22 14.39
CA ILE A 66 17.92 -11.87 14.61
C ILE A 66 17.40 -12.68 15.79
N SER A 67 16.66 -12.04 16.68
CA SER A 67 15.98 -12.72 17.79
C SER A 67 14.97 -13.75 17.25
N PRO A 68 14.80 -14.93 17.90
CA PRO A 68 13.74 -15.88 17.49
C PRO A 68 12.34 -15.26 17.45
N HIS A 69 12.08 -14.30 18.33
CA HIS A 69 10.83 -13.54 18.36
C HIS A 69 10.64 -12.71 17.06
N ASP A 70 11.68 -12.00 16.64
CA ASP A 70 11.64 -11.16 15.42
C ASP A 70 11.53 -12.01 14.16
N ILE A 71 12.12 -13.22 14.16
CA ILE A 71 11.97 -14.17 13.05
C ILE A 71 10.49 -14.59 12.91
N ILE A 72 9.83 -14.93 14.01
CA ILE A 72 8.42 -15.34 13.99
C ILE A 72 7.54 -14.16 13.53
N LEU A 73 7.75 -12.96 14.08
CA LEU A 73 7.02 -11.77 13.69
C LEU A 73 7.23 -11.43 12.22
N GLY A 74 8.47 -11.46 11.75
CA GLY A 74 8.81 -11.21 10.35
C GLY A 74 8.19 -12.25 9.41
N PHE A 75 8.21 -13.54 9.80
CA PHE A 75 7.55 -14.60 9.04
C PHE A 75 6.04 -14.39 8.98
N CYS A 76 5.40 -14.12 10.11
CA CYS A 76 3.95 -13.85 10.15
C CYS A 76 3.58 -12.62 9.31
N ALA A 77 4.31 -11.52 9.43
CA ALA A 77 4.08 -10.33 8.63
C ALA A 77 4.30 -10.60 7.12
N GLY A 78 5.39 -11.26 6.75
CA GLY A 78 5.69 -11.60 5.37
C GLY A 78 4.66 -12.55 4.75
N PHE A 79 4.24 -13.57 5.49
CA PHE A 79 3.29 -14.58 5.01
C PHE A 79 1.86 -14.05 4.97
N PHE A 80 1.35 -13.56 6.10
CA PHE A 80 -0.06 -13.16 6.19
C PHE A 80 -0.32 -11.77 5.61
N GLN A 81 0.48 -10.78 5.97
CA GLN A 81 0.22 -9.41 5.55
C GLN A 81 0.65 -9.18 4.10
N VAL A 82 1.91 -9.49 3.77
CA VAL A 82 2.44 -9.24 2.43
C VAL A 82 1.98 -10.32 1.45
N GLY A 83 2.19 -11.60 1.75
CA GLY A 83 1.88 -12.72 0.85
C GLY A 83 0.40 -12.78 0.48
N PHE A 84 -0.48 -12.98 1.47
CA PHE A 84 -1.92 -13.01 1.21
C PHE A 84 -2.45 -11.67 0.72
N GLY A 85 -1.98 -10.55 1.26
CA GLY A 85 -2.38 -9.22 0.84
C GLY A 85 -2.18 -9.00 -0.66
N PHE A 86 -0.98 -9.30 -1.16
CA PHE A 86 -0.68 -9.16 -2.59
C PHE A 86 -1.46 -10.13 -3.48
N ILE A 87 -1.71 -11.38 -3.03
CA ILE A 87 -2.55 -12.33 -3.76
C ILE A 87 -3.96 -11.77 -3.91
N PHE A 88 -4.58 -11.31 -2.83
CA PHE A 88 -5.93 -10.75 -2.87
C PHE A 88 -6.03 -9.49 -3.71
N ILE A 89 -5.04 -8.59 -3.61
CA ILE A 89 -4.97 -7.39 -4.45
C ILE A 89 -4.86 -7.78 -5.93
N THR A 90 -3.98 -8.74 -6.26
CA THR A 90 -3.77 -9.18 -7.63
C THR A 90 -5.04 -9.79 -8.23
N ILE A 91 -5.76 -10.60 -7.47
CA ILE A 91 -7.03 -11.20 -7.91
C ILE A 91 -8.11 -10.12 -8.02
N GLY A 92 -8.25 -9.26 -7.02
CA GLY A 92 -9.25 -8.20 -6.99
C GLY A 92 -9.04 -7.12 -8.05
N ALA A 93 -7.80 -6.77 -8.35
CA ALA A 93 -7.47 -5.75 -9.35
C ALA A 93 -7.81 -6.16 -10.79
N ARG A 94 -8.00 -7.46 -11.07
CA ARG A 94 -8.40 -7.94 -12.40
C ARG A 94 -9.76 -7.39 -12.84
N THR A 95 -10.70 -7.29 -11.93
CA THR A 95 -12.09 -6.90 -12.19
C THR A 95 -12.44 -5.51 -11.69
N THR A 96 -11.66 -4.97 -10.75
CA THR A 96 -11.92 -3.67 -10.11
C THR A 96 -11.26 -2.53 -10.91
N PRO A 97 -11.95 -1.39 -11.12
CA PRO A 97 -11.34 -0.20 -11.70
C PRO A 97 -10.09 0.23 -10.95
N SER A 98 -8.98 0.51 -11.66
CA SER A 98 -7.69 0.85 -11.05
C SER A 98 -7.76 2.06 -10.10
N ALA A 99 -8.62 3.05 -10.42
CA ALA A 99 -8.88 4.17 -9.53
C ALA A 99 -9.52 3.73 -8.19
N MET A 100 -10.42 2.74 -8.21
CA MET A 100 -11.04 2.22 -6.99
C MET A 100 -10.04 1.40 -6.16
N VAL A 101 -9.21 0.60 -6.81
CA VAL A 101 -8.10 -0.10 -6.12
C VAL A 101 -7.19 0.91 -5.42
N GLY A 102 -6.82 2.01 -6.10
CA GLY A 102 -6.03 3.09 -5.50
C GLY A 102 -6.69 3.73 -4.28
N ILE A 103 -8.02 3.96 -4.32
CA ILE A 103 -8.77 4.51 -3.17
C ILE A 103 -8.77 3.54 -1.99
N ILE A 104 -8.98 2.25 -2.25
CA ILE A 104 -8.95 1.23 -1.19
C ILE A 104 -7.56 1.18 -0.55
N MET A 105 -6.49 1.25 -1.36
CA MET A 105 -5.12 1.27 -0.85
C MET A 105 -4.81 2.53 -0.03
N LEU A 106 -5.36 3.69 -0.41
CA LEU A 106 -5.21 4.91 0.38
C LEU A 106 -5.84 4.81 1.78
N SER A 107 -6.86 3.95 1.97
CA SER A 107 -7.45 3.72 3.29
C SER A 107 -6.46 3.11 4.28
N GLU A 108 -5.49 2.34 3.80
CA GLU A 108 -4.40 1.77 4.61
C GLU A 108 -3.55 2.86 5.26
N SER A 109 -3.30 3.97 4.54
CA SER A 109 -2.53 5.10 5.08
C SER A 109 -3.19 5.77 6.29
N VAL A 110 -4.49 5.60 6.44
CA VAL A 110 -5.27 6.10 7.59
C VAL A 110 -5.38 5.03 8.68
N LEU A 111 -5.65 3.80 8.27
CA LEU A 111 -5.82 2.69 9.21
C LEU A 111 -4.50 2.29 9.89
N GLY A 112 -3.35 2.40 9.19
CA GLY A 112 -2.05 2.05 9.74
C GLY A 112 -1.72 2.80 11.05
N PRO A 113 -1.74 4.13 11.09
CA PRO A 113 -1.54 4.89 12.33
C PRO A 113 -2.57 4.60 13.43
N ILE A 114 -3.82 4.28 13.07
CA ILE A 114 -4.87 3.91 14.04
C ILE A 114 -4.51 2.58 14.70
N TRP A 115 -4.10 1.58 13.93
CA TRP A 115 -3.66 0.29 14.45
C TRP A 115 -2.40 0.40 15.29
N ALA A 116 -1.40 1.20 14.86
CA ALA A 116 -0.20 1.47 15.62
C ALA A 116 -0.53 2.10 16.99
N PHE A 117 -1.45 3.05 17.03
CA PHE A 117 -1.91 3.65 18.28
C PHE A 117 -2.62 2.65 19.18
N LEU A 118 -3.52 1.81 18.63
CA LEU A 118 -4.32 0.86 19.42
C LEU A 118 -3.50 -0.30 19.98
N PHE A 119 -2.56 -0.85 19.19
CA PHE A 119 -1.84 -2.07 19.56
C PHE A 119 -0.46 -1.82 20.16
N VAL A 120 0.21 -0.74 19.77
CA VAL A 120 1.58 -0.42 20.20
C VAL A 120 1.62 0.81 21.07
N SER A 121 0.48 1.48 21.28
CA SER A 121 0.37 2.76 22.03
C SER A 121 1.27 3.86 21.46
N GLU A 122 1.66 3.76 20.21
CA GLU A 122 2.49 4.74 19.52
C GLU A 122 1.64 5.95 19.13
N ARG A 123 2.00 7.12 19.66
CA ARG A 123 1.23 8.35 19.36
C ARG A 123 1.64 8.91 18.00
N PRO A 124 0.71 9.04 17.04
CA PRO A 124 1.00 9.68 15.77
C PRO A 124 1.49 11.11 15.98
N SER A 125 2.46 11.55 15.17
CA SER A 125 2.88 12.94 15.17
C SER A 125 1.74 13.86 14.71
N MET A 126 1.74 15.13 15.16
CA MET A 126 0.74 16.11 14.70
C MET A 126 0.73 16.26 13.17
N PHE A 127 1.89 16.21 12.54
CA PHE A 127 2.01 16.24 11.07
C PHE A 127 1.43 14.98 10.42
N GLY A 128 1.59 13.82 11.06
CA GLY A 128 0.96 12.56 10.66
C GLY A 128 -0.56 12.62 10.72
N LEU A 129 -1.12 13.20 11.78
CA LEU A 129 -2.57 13.39 11.93
C LEU A 129 -3.14 14.35 10.89
N ILE A 130 -2.48 15.49 10.64
CA ILE A 130 -2.91 16.46 9.63
C ILE A 130 -2.81 15.84 8.23
N GLY A 131 -1.70 15.17 7.91
CA GLY A 131 -1.52 14.48 6.62
C GLY A 131 -2.55 13.38 6.41
N GLY A 132 -2.84 12.59 7.44
CA GLY A 132 -3.89 11.55 7.43
C GLY A 132 -5.29 12.13 7.21
N ALA A 133 -5.62 13.24 7.87
CA ALA A 133 -6.91 13.92 7.69
C ALA A 133 -7.09 14.46 6.26
N ILE A 134 -6.03 15.01 5.65
CA ILE A 134 -6.06 15.46 4.25
C ILE A 134 -6.30 14.29 3.31
N ILE A 135 -5.58 13.17 3.49
CA ILE A 135 -5.75 11.96 2.68
C ILE A 135 -7.17 11.42 2.82
N LEU A 136 -7.68 11.30 4.04
CA LEU A 136 -9.03 10.82 4.30
C LEU A 136 -10.09 11.69 3.62
N SER A 137 -9.96 13.01 3.73
CA SER A 137 -10.85 13.97 3.08
C SER A 137 -10.85 13.80 1.55
N ALA A 138 -9.68 13.65 0.94
CA ALA A 138 -9.53 13.42 -0.49
C ALA A 138 -10.19 12.10 -0.93
N VAL A 139 -10.02 11.02 -0.17
CA VAL A 139 -10.64 9.71 -0.42
C VAL A 139 -12.17 9.81 -0.34
N LEU A 140 -12.70 10.46 0.69
CA LEU A 140 -14.15 10.64 0.85
C LEU A 140 -14.77 11.49 -0.28
N LEU A 141 -14.12 12.57 -0.69
CA LEU A 141 -14.54 13.40 -1.83
C LEU A 141 -14.54 12.59 -3.13
N GLN A 142 -13.51 11.80 -3.37
CA GLN A 142 -13.42 10.94 -4.55
C GLN A 142 -14.53 9.88 -4.57
N LEU A 143 -14.78 9.24 -3.44
CA LEU A 143 -15.85 8.24 -3.29
C LEU A 143 -17.23 8.86 -3.54
N ALA A 144 -17.52 10.03 -2.95
CA ALA A 144 -18.75 10.77 -3.19
C ALA A 144 -18.93 11.13 -4.67
N SER A 145 -17.84 11.55 -5.34
CA SER A 145 -17.85 11.83 -6.79
C SER A 145 -18.21 10.62 -7.63
N LEU A 146 -17.67 9.45 -7.30
CA LEU A 146 -17.95 8.20 -8.00
C LEU A 146 -19.39 7.75 -7.81
N LEU A 147 -19.93 7.84 -6.59
CA LEU A 147 -21.33 7.52 -6.29
C LEU A 147 -22.29 8.43 -7.05
N ASN A 148 -22.00 9.72 -7.14
CA ASN A 148 -22.81 10.67 -7.89
C ASN A 148 -22.79 10.41 -9.42
N LYS A 149 -21.65 10.01 -9.97
CA LYS A 149 -21.54 9.61 -11.38
C LYS A 149 -22.34 8.34 -11.68
N GLY A 150 -22.31 7.36 -10.77
CA GLY A 150 -23.08 6.13 -10.89
C GLY A 150 -24.59 6.40 -10.93
N LYS A 151 -25.09 7.27 -10.03
CA LYS A 151 -26.52 7.67 -10.04
C LYS A 151 -26.96 8.35 -11.33
N LYS A 152 -26.15 9.25 -11.90
CA LYS A 152 -26.45 9.93 -13.17
C LYS A 152 -26.53 8.97 -14.35
N SER A 153 -25.62 7.98 -14.41
CA SER A 153 -25.60 6.97 -15.48
C SER A 153 -26.82 6.05 -15.46
N VAL A 154 -27.33 5.70 -14.28
CA VAL A 154 -28.57 4.88 -14.15
C VAL A 154 -29.79 5.68 -14.53
N SER A 155 -29.89 6.96 -14.16
CA SER A 155 -31.01 7.84 -14.51
C SER A 155 -31.15 8.08 -16.02
N GLN A 156 -30.03 8.09 -16.77
CA GLN A 156 -30.06 8.29 -18.23
C GLN A 156 -30.40 7.01 -19.03
N ARG A 157 -30.42 5.83 -18.42
CA ARG A 157 -30.80 4.57 -19.10
C ARG A 157 -32.32 4.29 -19.02
N HIS A 158 -33.06 5.07 -18.25
CA HIS A 158 -34.51 4.91 -18.06
C HIS A 158 -35.34 5.98 -18.80
N ILE A 159 -34.71 6.78 -19.66
CA ILE A 159 -35.33 7.70 -20.59
C ILE A 159 -35.08 7.20 -22.02
#